data_a9a487ae8bd6df59ac602c0f9115fd64
#
_entry.id   a9a487ae8bd6df59ac602c0f9115fd64
#
_cell.length_a   1.000
_cell.length_b   1.000
_cell.length_c   1.000
_cell.angle_alpha   90.00
_cell.angle_beta   90.00
_cell.angle_gamma   90.00
#
_symmetry.space_group_name_H-M   'P 1'
#
loop_
_entity.id
_entity.type
_entity.pdbx_description
1 polymer ?
#
loop_
_entity_poly.entity_id
_entity_poly.type
_entity_poly.pdbx_seq_one_letter_code
_entity_poly.pdbx_strand_id
1 'polypeptide(L)'
;MSCKVGFWRQDVAVLCDWEIKARCDKNSMVVPFDPELLNPASLDVLLGNHLMIESIFSPDLIRVDISHYTEEEPYRLEPGEFCLAETVELFNLPNDISCQFVLKSSRARSGLNHLLAGWCDPGWHGSRLTLELKNERVHHAQMLYPGMKIGQMVFHAMSNVPLKSYAETGHYNNHLTVMPNVA
;
A
#
# COMPACT_ATOMS: atom_id res chain seq x y z
N MET A 1 -27.54 25.15 36.32
CA MET A 1 -26.29 25.29 35.54
C MET A 1 -26.07 24.01 34.76
N SER A 2 -26.39 24.03 33.47
CA SER A 2 -26.22 22.86 32.58
C SER A 2 -24.84 22.93 31.94
N CYS A 3 -23.97 22.03 32.32
CA CYS A 3 -22.66 21.91 31.70
C CYS A 3 -22.84 21.21 30.35
N LYS A 4 -22.90 21.97 29.27
CA LYS A 4 -22.81 21.41 27.91
C LYS A 4 -21.36 21.04 27.68
N VAL A 5 -21.01 19.77 27.96
CA VAL A 5 -19.78 19.18 27.44
C VAL A 5 -20.00 18.98 25.93
N GLY A 6 -19.50 19.91 25.17
CA GLY A 6 -19.45 19.76 23.71
C GLY A 6 -18.46 18.64 23.39
N PHE A 7 -18.96 17.44 23.19
CA PHE A 7 -18.19 16.39 22.51
C PHE A 7 -18.05 16.83 21.05
N TRP A 8 -16.87 17.33 20.69
CA TRP A 8 -16.46 17.42 19.30
C TRP A 8 -16.26 15.98 18.84
N ARG A 9 -17.28 15.37 18.23
CA ARG A 9 -17.08 14.20 17.40
C ARG A 9 -16.30 14.71 16.19
N GLN A 10 -14.98 14.48 16.15
CA GLN A 10 -14.35 14.23 14.89
C GLN A 10 -15.00 12.95 14.38
N ASP A 11 -15.71 13.04 13.27
CA ASP A 11 -16.33 11.86 12.66
C ASP A 11 -15.18 10.94 12.23
N VAL A 12 -14.97 9.88 12.99
CA VAL A 12 -14.05 8.80 12.61
C VAL A 12 -14.70 8.11 11.43
N ALA A 13 -14.11 8.25 10.26
CA ALA A 13 -14.71 7.77 9.03
C ALA A 13 -13.66 7.34 8.01
N VAL A 14 -14.07 6.49 7.10
CA VAL A 14 -13.33 6.25 5.86
C VAL A 14 -13.47 7.49 4.99
N LEU A 15 -12.36 7.99 4.44
CA LEU A 15 -12.38 9.14 3.54
C LEU A 15 -13.03 8.76 2.22
N CYS A 16 -13.92 9.63 1.73
CA CYS A 16 -14.45 9.51 0.38
C CYS A 16 -13.51 10.12 -0.67
N ASP A 17 -13.83 9.95 -1.93
CA ASP A 17 -13.03 10.36 -3.10
C ASP A 17 -12.57 11.83 -3.06
N TRP A 18 -13.49 12.77 -2.84
CA TRP A 18 -13.12 14.18 -2.81
C TRP A 18 -12.26 14.56 -1.59
N GLU A 19 -12.40 13.88 -0.45
CA GLU A 19 -11.56 14.07 0.73
C GLU A 19 -10.14 13.53 0.48
N ILE A 20 -10.02 12.36 -0.14
CA ILE A 20 -8.73 11.78 -0.56
C ILE A 20 -8.05 12.76 -1.53
N LYS A 21 -8.78 13.23 -2.56
CA LYS A 21 -8.27 14.21 -3.51
C LYS A 21 -7.77 15.48 -2.81
N ALA A 22 -8.57 16.05 -1.91
CA ALA A 22 -8.20 17.25 -1.19
C ALA A 22 -6.93 17.10 -0.35
N ARG A 23 -6.72 15.91 0.27
CA ARG A 23 -5.50 15.59 1.03
C ARG A 23 -4.29 15.42 0.10
N CYS A 24 -4.46 14.81 -1.05
CA CYS A 24 -3.38 14.68 -2.04
C CYS A 24 -2.97 16.04 -2.62
N ASP A 25 -3.93 16.86 -3.02
CA ASP A 25 -3.68 18.19 -3.59
C ASP A 25 -3.00 19.15 -2.60
N LYS A 26 -3.42 19.12 -1.33
CA LYS A 26 -2.95 20.04 -0.31
C LYS A 26 -1.64 19.61 0.36
N ASN A 27 -1.49 18.30 0.61
CA ASN A 27 -0.46 17.77 1.49
C ASN A 27 0.48 16.78 0.78
N SER A 28 0.27 16.53 -0.52
CA SER A 28 1.01 15.48 -1.25
C SER A 28 0.95 14.12 -0.54
N MET A 29 -0.24 13.79 0.02
CA MET A 29 -0.42 12.58 0.82
C MET A 29 -0.07 11.31 0.03
N VAL A 30 -0.28 11.32 -1.29
CA VAL A 30 0.13 10.26 -2.23
C VAL A 30 0.80 10.91 -3.44
N VAL A 31 1.95 10.40 -3.88
CA VAL A 31 2.74 10.92 -5.00
C VAL A 31 3.33 9.77 -5.84
N PRO A 32 3.10 9.74 -7.19
CA PRO A 32 2.19 10.63 -7.93
C PRO A 32 0.73 10.38 -7.52
N PHE A 33 -0.09 11.40 -7.63
CA PHE A 33 -1.54 11.27 -7.47
C PHE A 33 -2.21 11.35 -8.85
N ASP A 34 -2.95 10.30 -9.19
CA ASP A 34 -3.76 10.23 -10.40
C ASP A 34 -5.25 10.17 -10.00
N PRO A 35 -6.06 11.19 -10.33
CA PRO A 35 -7.48 11.20 -10.00
C PRO A 35 -8.29 10.09 -10.71
N GLU A 36 -7.79 9.51 -11.81
CA GLU A 36 -8.44 8.38 -12.50
C GLU A 36 -8.34 7.05 -11.71
N LEU A 37 -7.50 7.04 -10.65
CA LEU A 37 -7.39 5.91 -9.72
C LEU A 37 -8.33 6.01 -8.51
N LEU A 38 -9.07 7.13 -8.36
CA LEU A 38 -10.03 7.29 -7.27
C LEU A 38 -11.25 6.38 -7.43
N ASN A 39 -11.60 5.76 -6.32
CA ASN A 39 -12.87 5.05 -6.12
C ASN A 39 -13.68 5.79 -5.04
N PRO A 40 -14.98 5.51 -4.86
CA PRO A 40 -15.82 6.24 -3.90
C PRO A 40 -15.27 6.35 -2.47
N ALA A 41 -14.43 5.38 -2.01
CA ALA A 41 -13.88 5.34 -0.65
C ALA A 41 -12.45 4.77 -0.60
N SER A 42 -11.71 4.83 -1.70
CA SER A 42 -10.34 4.33 -1.78
C SER A 42 -9.60 4.92 -2.98
N LEU A 43 -8.29 4.74 -3.02
CA LEU A 43 -7.43 5.03 -4.16
C LEU A 43 -6.79 3.74 -4.65
N ASP A 44 -6.98 3.37 -5.92
CA ASP A 44 -6.24 2.28 -6.53
C ASP A 44 -4.75 2.60 -6.50
N VAL A 45 -3.92 1.59 -6.30
CA VAL A 45 -2.46 1.70 -6.35
C VAL A 45 -1.87 0.73 -7.36
N LEU A 46 -0.74 1.12 -7.92
CA LEU A 46 -0.10 0.44 -9.02
C LEU A 46 1.13 -0.34 -8.54
N LEU A 47 1.37 -1.50 -9.14
CA LEU A 47 2.59 -2.27 -8.91
C LEU A 47 3.81 -1.53 -9.45
N GLY A 48 4.86 -1.42 -8.64
CA GLY A 48 6.12 -0.78 -9.01
C GLY A 48 7.05 -1.69 -9.85
N ASN A 49 8.29 -1.28 -9.95
CA ASN A 49 9.26 -1.89 -10.88
C ASN A 49 10.14 -2.98 -10.24
N HIS A 50 10.08 -3.15 -8.92
CA HIS A 50 10.98 -4.07 -8.23
C HIS A 50 10.23 -5.10 -7.43
N LEU A 51 10.72 -6.33 -7.51
CA LEU A 51 10.33 -7.43 -6.63
C LEU A 51 11.54 -7.87 -5.81
N MET A 52 11.28 -8.54 -4.70
CA MET A 52 12.28 -9.38 -4.02
C MET A 52 11.70 -10.79 -3.92
N ILE A 53 12.41 -11.77 -4.45
CA ILE A 53 11.97 -13.16 -4.58
C ILE A 53 12.86 -14.10 -3.78
N GLU A 54 12.34 -15.25 -3.39
CA GLU A 54 13.12 -16.32 -2.79
C GLU A 54 14.14 -16.91 -3.77
N SER A 55 15.27 -17.38 -3.24
CA SER A 55 16.29 -18.09 -3.98
C SER A 55 16.67 -19.37 -3.25
N ILE A 56 16.82 -20.46 -3.99
CA ILE A 56 17.35 -21.72 -3.44
C ILE A 56 18.84 -21.63 -3.06
N PHE A 57 19.52 -20.57 -3.47
CA PHE A 57 20.98 -20.40 -3.24
C PHE A 57 21.29 -19.46 -2.06
N SER A 58 20.31 -18.74 -1.54
CA SER A 58 20.49 -17.80 -0.43
C SER A 58 19.22 -17.72 0.41
N PRO A 59 19.34 -17.61 1.75
CA PRO A 59 18.19 -17.31 2.60
C PRO A 59 17.66 -15.88 2.41
N ASP A 60 18.48 -14.99 1.84
CA ASP A 60 18.09 -13.62 1.58
C ASP A 60 17.28 -13.53 0.28
N LEU A 61 16.26 -12.68 0.28
CA LEU A 61 15.48 -12.40 -0.92
C LEU A 61 16.34 -11.66 -1.96
N ILE A 62 16.21 -12.05 -3.22
CA ILE A 62 16.95 -11.45 -4.34
C ILE A 62 16.08 -10.39 -5.01
N ARG A 63 16.63 -9.19 -5.20
CA ARG A 63 15.97 -8.13 -5.95
C ARG A 63 15.92 -8.44 -7.44
N VAL A 64 14.75 -8.25 -8.03
CA VAL A 64 14.49 -8.38 -9.48
C VAL A 64 13.88 -7.08 -9.99
N ASP A 65 14.47 -6.52 -11.04
CA ASP A 65 13.91 -5.41 -11.79
C ASP A 65 12.95 -5.95 -12.84
N ILE A 66 11.67 -5.60 -12.72
CA ILE A 66 10.62 -6.00 -13.65
C ILE A 66 10.19 -4.86 -14.59
N SER A 67 10.93 -3.77 -14.66
CA SER A 67 10.58 -2.58 -15.47
C SER A 67 10.41 -2.86 -16.97
N HIS A 68 10.99 -3.93 -17.47
CA HIS A 68 10.91 -4.35 -18.87
C HIS A 68 9.74 -5.31 -19.17
N TYR A 69 9.04 -5.81 -18.13
CA TYR A 69 7.86 -6.65 -18.34
C TYR A 69 6.63 -5.79 -18.65
N THR A 70 5.72 -6.34 -19.42
CA THR A 70 4.48 -5.69 -19.87
C THR A 70 3.28 -6.59 -19.61
N GLU A 71 2.07 -6.11 -19.91
CA GLU A 71 0.86 -6.92 -19.83
C GLU A 71 0.90 -8.11 -20.81
N GLU A 72 1.52 -7.92 -21.98
CA GLU A 72 1.69 -8.96 -23.01
C GLU A 72 2.80 -9.96 -22.66
N GLU A 73 3.87 -9.49 -22.02
CA GLU A 73 5.01 -10.29 -21.57
C GLU A 73 5.26 -10.09 -20.06
N PRO A 74 4.38 -10.60 -19.18
CA PRO A 74 4.44 -10.36 -17.76
C PRO A 74 5.50 -11.22 -17.05
N TYR A 75 5.96 -10.73 -15.89
CA TYR A 75 6.69 -11.55 -14.94
C TYR A 75 5.75 -12.64 -14.39
N ARG A 76 6.26 -13.87 -14.32
CA ARG A 76 5.51 -15.03 -13.85
C ARG A 76 5.88 -15.35 -12.40
N LEU A 77 4.94 -15.11 -11.48
CA LEU A 77 5.03 -15.61 -10.11
C LEU A 77 4.42 -17.02 -10.11
N GLU A 78 5.28 -18.05 -9.99
CA GLU A 78 4.85 -19.45 -10.13
C GLU A 78 3.99 -19.92 -8.93
N PRO A 79 3.28 -21.06 -9.04
CA PRO A 79 2.45 -21.57 -7.96
C PRO A 79 3.18 -21.74 -6.63
N GLY A 80 2.61 -21.16 -5.57
CA GLY A 80 3.18 -21.20 -4.22
C GLY A 80 4.31 -20.21 -3.96
N GLU A 81 4.83 -19.53 -4.99
CA GLU A 81 5.90 -18.54 -4.82
C GLU A 81 5.42 -17.31 -4.04
N PHE A 82 6.32 -16.80 -3.21
CA PHE A 82 6.20 -15.56 -2.47
C PHE A 82 7.16 -14.52 -3.03
N CYS A 83 6.74 -13.27 -3.05
CA CYS A 83 7.62 -12.14 -3.31
C CYS A 83 7.23 -10.93 -2.47
N LEU A 84 8.21 -10.07 -2.18
CA LEU A 84 7.94 -8.69 -1.82
C LEU A 84 7.87 -7.87 -3.11
N ALA A 85 6.94 -6.92 -3.14
CA ALA A 85 6.78 -5.97 -4.23
C ALA A 85 6.68 -4.55 -3.67
N GLU A 86 6.61 -3.54 -4.53
CA GLU A 86 6.43 -2.16 -4.13
C GLU A 86 5.27 -1.52 -4.89
N THR A 87 4.70 -0.46 -4.33
CA THR A 87 3.78 0.41 -5.07
C THR A 87 4.56 1.41 -5.94
N VAL A 88 3.93 1.90 -7.02
CA VAL A 88 4.42 3.07 -7.76
C VAL A 88 4.33 4.31 -6.87
N GLU A 89 3.26 4.41 -6.10
CA GLU A 89 2.96 5.56 -5.26
C GLU A 89 3.85 5.59 -4.03
N LEU A 90 4.25 6.80 -3.65
CA LEU A 90 4.90 7.14 -2.40
C LEU A 90 3.87 7.81 -1.50
N PHE A 91 3.89 7.47 -0.23
CA PHE A 91 2.92 7.91 0.77
C PHE A 91 3.54 8.87 1.77
N ASN A 92 2.76 9.90 2.17
CA ASN A 92 3.08 10.87 3.21
C ASN A 92 1.84 11.07 4.09
N LEU A 93 1.59 10.13 4.99
CA LEU A 93 0.41 10.19 5.85
C LEU A 93 0.57 11.29 6.91
N PRO A 94 -0.40 12.20 7.03
CA PRO A 94 -0.42 13.12 8.16
C PRO A 94 -0.79 12.38 9.47
N ASN A 95 -0.57 13.02 10.61
CA ASN A 95 -0.83 12.39 11.92
C ASN A 95 -2.32 12.16 12.24
N ASP A 96 -3.22 12.70 11.44
CA ASP A 96 -4.66 12.51 11.58
C ASP A 96 -5.26 11.47 10.62
N ILE A 97 -4.42 10.79 9.82
CA ILE A 97 -4.83 9.77 8.86
C ILE A 97 -3.98 8.49 9.04
N SER A 98 -4.66 7.36 9.17
CA SER A 98 -4.10 6.03 8.93
C SER A 98 -4.60 5.49 7.60
N CYS A 99 -3.96 4.46 7.04
CA CYS A 99 -4.52 3.79 5.89
C CYS A 99 -4.29 2.28 5.92
N GLN A 100 -5.07 1.58 5.10
CA GLN A 100 -4.97 0.14 4.93
C GLN A 100 -4.92 -0.21 3.44
N PHE A 101 -3.94 -1.01 3.08
CA PHE A 101 -3.92 -1.67 1.78
C PHE A 101 -4.91 -2.82 1.75
N VAL A 102 -5.67 -2.91 0.66
CA VAL A 102 -6.56 -4.02 0.37
C VAL A 102 -6.30 -4.48 -1.06
N LEU A 103 -6.02 -5.77 -1.23
CA LEU A 103 -5.80 -6.33 -2.56
C LEU A 103 -7.05 -6.11 -3.44
N LYS A 104 -6.86 -5.80 -4.72
CA LYS A 104 -8.00 -5.68 -5.62
C LYS A 104 -8.74 -7.01 -5.71
N SER A 105 -10.08 -6.97 -5.62
CA SER A 105 -10.94 -8.15 -5.67
C SER A 105 -10.67 -9.03 -6.92
N SER A 106 -10.37 -8.42 -8.06
CA SER A 106 -10.01 -9.15 -9.29
C SER A 106 -8.71 -9.95 -9.13
N ARG A 107 -7.72 -9.41 -8.40
CA ARG A 107 -6.44 -10.08 -8.13
C ARG A 107 -6.61 -11.21 -7.13
N ALA A 108 -7.36 -10.96 -6.04
CA ALA A 108 -7.70 -12.03 -5.09
C ALA A 108 -8.47 -13.17 -5.74
N ARG A 109 -9.41 -12.87 -6.63
CA ARG A 109 -10.17 -13.88 -7.38
C ARG A 109 -9.33 -14.66 -8.38
N SER A 110 -8.21 -14.11 -8.84
CA SER A 110 -7.26 -14.86 -9.67
C SER A 110 -6.34 -15.77 -8.85
N GLY A 111 -6.38 -15.68 -7.51
CA GLY A 111 -5.58 -16.49 -6.59
C GLY A 111 -4.30 -15.79 -6.10
N LEU A 112 -4.19 -14.48 -6.26
CA LEU A 112 -3.14 -13.70 -5.60
C LEU A 112 -3.55 -13.39 -4.15
N ASN A 113 -2.63 -13.50 -3.21
CA ASN A 113 -2.82 -13.18 -1.80
C ASN A 113 -1.85 -12.07 -1.37
N HIS A 114 -2.23 -11.31 -0.34
CA HIS A 114 -1.42 -10.24 0.26
C HIS A 114 -1.28 -10.44 1.76
N LEU A 115 -1.02 -11.52 2.29
CA LEU A 115 -0.74 -11.93 3.69
C LEU A 115 -1.29 -11.02 4.82
N LEU A 116 -2.22 -10.10 4.53
CA LEU A 116 -2.91 -9.17 5.44
C LEU A 116 -2.02 -8.13 6.16
N ALA A 117 -0.81 -7.87 5.70
CA ALA A 117 0.15 -6.94 6.32
C ALA A 117 0.04 -5.49 5.79
N GLY A 118 -1.15 -5.00 5.52
CA GLY A 118 -1.39 -3.74 4.83
C GLY A 118 -1.73 -2.52 5.70
N TRP A 119 -1.50 -2.56 7.02
CA TRP A 119 -1.80 -1.41 7.89
C TRP A 119 -0.66 -0.39 7.89
N CYS A 120 -1.01 0.90 7.72
CA CYS A 120 -0.07 2.02 7.73
C CYS A 120 -0.51 3.03 8.78
N ASP A 121 0.36 3.27 9.76
CA ASP A 121 0.11 4.15 10.89
C ASP A 121 0.18 5.64 10.52
N PRO A 122 -0.48 6.51 11.29
CA PRO A 122 -0.38 7.96 11.12
C PRO A 122 1.06 8.45 11.25
N GLY A 123 1.47 9.32 10.31
CA GLY A 123 2.82 9.85 10.25
C GLY A 123 3.80 9.00 9.45
N TRP A 124 3.42 7.84 8.91
CA TRP A 124 4.23 7.10 7.95
C TRP A 124 4.42 7.92 6.66
N HIS A 125 5.69 8.12 6.24
CA HIS A 125 5.98 9.07 5.18
C HIS A 125 7.23 8.71 4.35
N GLY A 126 7.32 9.33 3.18
CA GLY A 126 8.49 9.25 2.30
C GLY A 126 8.69 7.85 1.71
N SER A 127 7.68 6.99 1.74
CA SER A 127 7.87 5.57 1.45
C SER A 127 6.89 5.04 0.40
N ARG A 128 7.39 4.13 -0.44
CA ARG A 128 6.54 3.19 -1.18
C ARG A 128 6.07 2.09 -0.22
N LEU A 129 4.86 1.59 -0.43
CA LEU A 129 4.39 0.45 0.35
C LEU A 129 5.05 -0.82 -0.17
N THR A 130 5.67 -1.58 0.73
CA THR A 130 6.08 -2.96 0.44
C THR A 130 4.86 -3.87 0.55
N LEU A 131 4.68 -4.72 -0.44
CA LEU A 131 3.57 -5.66 -0.58
C LEU A 131 4.09 -7.09 -0.45
N GLU A 132 3.52 -7.88 0.43
CA GLU A 132 3.82 -9.30 0.61
C GLU A 132 2.88 -10.12 -0.29
N LEU A 133 3.32 -10.46 -1.49
CA LEU A 133 2.49 -11.15 -2.47
C LEU A 133 2.80 -12.65 -2.51
N LYS A 134 1.75 -13.46 -2.63
CA LYS A 134 1.86 -14.91 -2.78
C LYS A 134 0.88 -15.43 -3.81
N ASN A 135 1.34 -16.33 -4.68
CA ASN A 135 0.48 -17.07 -5.58
C ASN A 135 -0.11 -18.29 -4.84
N GLU A 136 -1.40 -18.26 -4.54
CA GLU A 136 -2.11 -19.37 -3.88
C GLU A 136 -2.66 -20.41 -4.89
N ARG A 137 -2.43 -20.23 -6.18
CA ARG A 137 -2.82 -21.23 -7.17
C ARG A 137 -1.86 -22.43 -7.14
N VAL A 138 -2.39 -23.59 -7.51
CA VAL A 138 -1.63 -24.86 -7.48
C VAL A 138 -0.99 -25.18 -8.85
N HIS A 139 -1.54 -24.67 -9.94
CA HIS A 139 -1.14 -25.08 -11.29
C HIS A 139 -0.79 -23.95 -12.25
N HIS A 140 -1.09 -22.70 -11.91
CA HIS A 140 -0.93 -21.58 -12.85
C HIS A 140 -0.25 -20.39 -12.19
N ALA A 141 0.67 -19.77 -12.91
CA ALA A 141 1.34 -18.55 -12.48
C ALA A 141 0.37 -17.36 -12.32
N GLN A 142 0.71 -16.44 -11.44
CA GLN A 142 0.18 -15.08 -11.41
C GLN A 142 1.04 -14.19 -12.30
N MET A 143 0.38 -13.35 -13.10
CA MET A 143 1.05 -12.47 -14.05
C MET A 143 1.20 -11.09 -13.42
N LEU A 144 2.45 -10.64 -13.23
CA LEU A 144 2.79 -9.36 -12.63
C LEU A 144 3.51 -8.48 -13.66
N TYR A 145 3.12 -7.22 -13.75
CA TYR A 145 3.79 -6.23 -14.61
C TYR A 145 3.68 -4.83 -13.99
N PRO A 146 4.65 -3.96 -14.20
CA PRO A 146 4.63 -2.59 -13.67
C PRO A 146 3.41 -1.81 -14.12
N GLY A 147 2.86 -1.00 -13.25
CA GLY A 147 1.69 -0.19 -13.54
C GLY A 147 0.35 -0.93 -13.48
N MET A 148 0.33 -2.24 -13.26
CA MET A 148 -0.94 -2.95 -13.06
C MET A 148 -1.60 -2.48 -11.76
N LYS A 149 -2.94 -2.31 -11.77
CA LYS A 149 -3.71 -2.04 -10.55
C LYS A 149 -3.65 -3.28 -9.64
N ILE A 150 -2.84 -3.19 -8.58
CA ILE A 150 -2.61 -4.33 -7.68
C ILE A 150 -3.57 -4.35 -6.50
N GLY A 151 -3.85 -3.20 -5.92
CA GLY A 151 -4.68 -3.05 -4.75
C GLY A 151 -5.31 -1.67 -4.67
N GLN A 152 -5.80 -1.33 -3.50
CA GLN A 152 -6.36 -0.03 -3.18
C GLN A 152 -6.02 0.36 -1.75
N MET A 153 -5.79 1.65 -1.52
CA MET A 153 -5.61 2.22 -0.20
C MET A 153 -6.93 2.78 0.32
N VAL A 154 -7.34 2.33 1.48
CA VAL A 154 -8.49 2.85 2.23
C VAL A 154 -7.94 3.75 3.32
N PHE A 155 -8.34 5.03 3.34
CA PHE A 155 -7.86 6.02 4.30
C PHE A 155 -8.89 6.24 5.40
N HIS A 156 -8.40 6.32 6.64
CA HIS A 156 -9.22 6.46 7.85
C HIS A 156 -8.86 7.75 8.57
N ALA A 157 -9.84 8.62 8.81
CA ALA A 157 -9.67 9.74 9.72
C ALA A 157 -9.52 9.23 11.15
N MET A 158 -8.47 9.66 11.85
CA MET A 158 -8.25 9.31 13.24
C MET A 158 -9.18 10.11 14.15
N SER A 159 -9.62 9.52 15.26
CA SER A 159 -10.43 10.21 16.28
C SER A 159 -9.66 11.34 16.98
N ASN A 160 -8.34 11.25 16.98
CA ASN A 160 -7.43 12.25 17.51
C ASN A 160 -6.01 12.00 16.97
N VAL A 161 -5.11 12.97 17.10
CA VAL A 161 -3.70 12.80 16.80
C VAL A 161 -3.06 11.89 17.86
N PRO A 162 -2.29 10.85 17.47
CA PRO A 162 -1.64 9.97 18.43
C PRO A 162 -0.56 10.70 19.22
N LEU A 163 -0.32 10.25 20.45
CA LEU A 163 0.76 10.78 21.30
C LEU A 163 2.15 10.46 20.76
N LYS A 164 2.27 9.38 19.99
CA LYS A 164 3.51 8.95 19.32
C LYS A 164 3.20 8.75 17.84
N SER A 165 3.78 9.58 17.00
CA SER A 165 3.67 9.46 15.55
C SER A 165 4.59 8.36 15.03
N TYR A 166 4.18 7.68 13.96
CA TYR A 166 5.06 6.76 13.24
C TYR A 166 6.28 7.48 12.63
N ALA A 167 6.17 8.79 12.38
CA ALA A 167 7.30 9.62 11.96
C ALA A 167 8.46 9.61 12.97
N GLU A 168 8.17 9.42 14.26
CA GLU A 168 9.14 9.40 15.34
C GLU A 168 9.63 7.99 15.69
N THR A 169 8.75 6.99 15.56
CA THR A 169 8.98 5.64 16.07
C THR A 169 9.08 4.56 14.99
N GLY A 170 8.69 4.88 13.76
CA GLY A 170 8.58 3.89 12.69
C GLY A 170 9.92 3.57 12.02
N HIS A 171 10.10 2.29 11.68
CA HIS A 171 11.30 1.78 11.03
C HIS A 171 11.25 1.87 9.49
N TYR A 172 10.05 2.08 8.91
CA TYR A 172 9.83 2.01 7.46
C TYR A 172 9.50 3.37 6.84
N ASN A 173 10.07 4.46 7.37
CA ASN A 173 10.01 5.80 6.77
C ASN A 173 11.14 6.01 5.76
N ASN A 174 10.88 6.79 4.70
CA ASN A 174 11.84 7.18 3.66
C ASN A 174 12.40 6.01 2.84
N HIS A 175 11.61 4.96 2.66
CA HIS A 175 11.96 3.82 1.81
C HIS A 175 11.38 4.01 0.40
N LEU A 176 12.27 4.31 -0.55
CA LEU A 176 11.89 4.61 -1.95
C LEU A 176 11.77 3.37 -2.83
N THR A 177 11.97 2.19 -2.27
CA THR A 177 11.88 0.91 -2.99
C THR A 177 11.49 -0.20 -2.04
N VAL A 178 11.12 -1.36 -2.58
CA VAL A 178 10.81 -2.58 -1.81
C VAL A 178 11.93 -2.92 -0.83
N MET A 179 11.57 -3.17 0.42
CA MET A 179 12.50 -3.45 1.52
C MET A 179 12.19 -4.80 2.15
N PRO A 180 13.22 -5.60 2.49
CA PRO A 180 13.05 -6.78 3.32
C PRO A 180 12.76 -6.38 4.76
N ASN A 181 12.52 -7.36 5.63
CA ASN A 181 12.45 -7.13 7.07
C ASN A 181 13.72 -6.46 7.59
N VAL A 182 13.57 -5.36 8.33
CA VAL A 182 14.67 -4.57 8.94
C VAL A 182 14.69 -4.74 10.47
N ALA A 183 14.28 -5.91 10.96
CA ALA A 183 14.27 -6.21 12.39
C ALA A 183 15.68 -6.32 12.99
#